data_ee94cc09ced60cd62caaeb4c5910535b
#
_entry.id   ee94cc09ced60cd62caaeb4c5910535b
#
_cell.length_a   1.000
_cell.length_b   1.000
_cell.length_c   1.000
_cell.angle_alpha   90.00
_cell.angle_beta   90.00
_cell.angle_gamma   90.00
#
_symmetry.space_group_name_H-M   'P 1'
#
loop_
_entity.id
_entity.type
_entity.pdbx_description
1 polymer ?
#
loop_
_entity_poly.entity_id
_entity_poly.type
_entity_poly.pdbx_seq_one_letter_code
_entity_poly.pdbx_strand_id
1 'polypeptide(L)'
;DRSPSRGLGDVYKRQVFTGYRCQHSTIMGPAKGGVRYHPAVNMDEVKTLAFWMTCKCAVAGLPYGGGKGGIIVDVTKLSERELEALTRGYIDKIAPVIGEKKDIPAPDMNTNAKIMGWMMDEYSKLQGQFEPGFITGKDLSLGGSLGRTAATGRGVVTAALEALKVKGLAVKGATCAVQGFGNVGSWTAKLAFDEGFKIVAISDVFGAIYNEAGIDPYKLAEYTAANEKHTVVGYAEAKPIDKAMVLEEKVDVLFPCAMENQITGENADRIQATIICE
;
A
#
# COMPACT_ATOMS: atom_id res chain seq x y z
N ASP A 1 12.16 36.37 -16.84
CA ASP A 1 12.74 36.54 -15.51
C ASP A 1 11.88 37.49 -14.69
N ARG A 2 10.99 36.96 -13.90
CA ARG A 2 10.13 37.80 -13.04
C ARG A 2 10.62 37.64 -11.62
N SER A 3 11.31 38.68 -11.13
CA SER A 3 11.63 38.79 -9.72
C SER A 3 10.38 38.59 -8.87
N PRO A 4 10.39 37.69 -7.88
CA PRO A 4 9.23 37.53 -7.03
C PRO A 4 9.02 38.78 -6.20
N SER A 5 7.87 39.42 -6.36
CA SER A 5 7.42 40.42 -5.39
C SER A 5 7.24 39.72 -4.04
N ARG A 6 7.84 40.28 -2.99
CA ARG A 6 7.75 39.73 -1.64
C ARG A 6 6.27 39.57 -1.26
N GLY A 7 5.82 38.33 -1.09
CA GLY A 7 4.51 37.96 -0.59
C GLY A 7 3.44 37.57 -1.61
N LEU A 8 3.57 37.89 -2.90
CA LEU A 8 2.59 37.51 -3.93
C LEU A 8 3.17 36.55 -4.97
N GLY A 9 4.48 36.40 -5.04
CA GLY A 9 5.16 35.52 -6.02
C GLY A 9 4.83 34.03 -5.89
N ASP A 10 4.61 33.57 -4.69
CA ASP A 10 4.35 32.14 -4.44
C ASP A 10 2.89 31.75 -4.73
N VAL A 11 1.95 32.69 -4.65
CA VAL A 11 0.52 32.44 -4.92
C VAL A 11 0.26 32.19 -6.42
N TYR A 12 1.15 32.63 -7.30
CA TYR A 12 1.01 32.50 -8.76
C TYR A 12 2.03 31.59 -9.42
N LYS A 13 2.90 30.91 -8.66
CA LYS A 13 3.81 29.92 -9.23
C LYS A 13 2.99 28.73 -9.74
N ARG A 14 2.88 28.61 -11.06
CA ARG A 14 2.31 27.42 -11.68
C ARG A 14 3.38 26.35 -11.67
N GLN A 15 3.19 25.31 -10.83
CA GLN A 15 4.04 24.11 -10.85
C GLN A 15 3.55 23.13 -11.91
N VAL A 16 4.48 22.50 -12.59
CA VAL A 16 4.20 21.46 -13.60
C VAL A 16 4.75 20.15 -13.09
N PHE A 17 3.90 19.13 -13.05
CA PHE A 17 4.26 17.77 -12.65
C PHE A 17 4.07 16.81 -13.81
N THR A 18 4.94 15.81 -13.93
CA THR A 18 4.77 14.74 -14.91
C THR A 18 3.95 13.62 -14.28
N GLY A 19 2.84 13.29 -14.93
CA GLY A 19 1.97 12.18 -14.53
C GLY A 19 1.83 11.17 -15.66
N TYR A 20 1.60 9.92 -15.30
CA TYR A 20 1.44 8.78 -16.21
C TYR A 20 0.15 8.03 -15.92
N ARG A 21 -0.48 7.48 -16.95
CA ARG A 21 -1.49 6.43 -16.85
C ARG A 21 -1.25 5.41 -17.95
N CYS A 22 -1.07 4.15 -17.60
CA CYS A 22 -0.90 3.04 -18.52
C CYS A 22 -2.07 2.07 -18.38
N GLN A 23 -2.64 1.67 -19.51
CA GLN A 23 -3.62 0.59 -19.65
C GLN A 23 -2.91 -0.54 -20.38
N HIS A 24 -2.47 -1.57 -19.65
CA HIS A 24 -1.74 -2.69 -20.26
C HIS A 24 -2.65 -3.61 -21.05
N SER A 25 -3.83 -3.91 -20.52
CA SER A 25 -4.80 -4.79 -21.18
C SER A 25 -6.23 -4.47 -20.75
N THR A 26 -7.16 -4.61 -21.67
CA THR A 26 -8.62 -4.48 -21.44
C THR A 26 -9.38 -5.71 -21.93
N ILE A 27 -8.68 -6.80 -22.27
CA ILE A 27 -9.29 -8.02 -22.83
C ILE A 27 -10.28 -8.66 -21.83
N MET A 28 -9.95 -8.67 -20.54
CA MET A 28 -10.81 -9.25 -19.51
C MET A 28 -11.84 -8.27 -18.93
N GLY A 29 -11.79 -7.00 -19.31
CA GLY A 29 -12.64 -5.94 -18.81
C GLY A 29 -11.90 -4.62 -18.66
N PRO A 30 -12.50 -3.59 -18.02
CA PRO A 30 -11.89 -2.29 -17.82
C PRO A 30 -10.51 -2.43 -17.16
N ALA A 31 -9.56 -1.60 -17.58
CA ALA A 31 -8.26 -1.55 -16.90
C ALA A 31 -8.44 -1.16 -15.43
N LYS A 32 -7.65 -1.75 -14.54
CA LYS A 32 -7.77 -1.56 -13.10
C LYS A 32 -6.40 -1.42 -12.44
N GLY A 33 -6.19 -0.38 -11.65
CA GLY A 33 -4.95 -0.25 -10.88
C GLY A 33 -4.78 1.08 -10.19
N GLY A 34 -3.84 1.11 -9.23
CA GLY A 34 -3.56 2.25 -8.36
C GLY A 34 -2.93 3.44 -9.07
N VAL A 35 -2.93 4.58 -8.38
CA VAL A 35 -2.19 5.79 -8.74
C VAL A 35 -1.17 6.07 -7.63
N ARG A 36 0.11 6.06 -7.98
CA ARG A 36 1.25 6.23 -7.06
C ARG A 36 1.77 7.66 -7.11
N TYR A 37 2.01 8.26 -5.94
CA TYR A 37 2.67 9.56 -5.81
C TYR A 37 4.06 9.34 -5.20
N HIS A 38 5.11 9.42 -6.02
CA HIS A 38 6.47 9.21 -5.52
C HIS A 38 7.50 9.89 -6.44
N PRO A 39 8.61 10.43 -5.89
CA PRO A 39 9.66 11.07 -6.70
C PRO A 39 10.32 10.15 -7.74
N ALA A 40 10.39 8.85 -7.45
CA ALA A 40 11.01 7.87 -8.34
C ALA A 40 10.07 7.31 -9.42
N VAL A 41 8.79 7.71 -9.45
CA VAL A 41 7.85 7.26 -10.49
C VAL A 41 8.40 7.56 -11.89
N ASN A 42 8.38 6.56 -12.74
CA ASN A 42 8.81 6.69 -14.14
C ASN A 42 7.91 5.84 -15.06
N MET A 43 8.08 6.03 -16.36
CA MET A 43 7.25 5.39 -17.38
C MET A 43 7.37 3.86 -17.35
N ASP A 44 8.58 3.33 -17.19
CA ASP A 44 8.83 1.88 -17.25
C ASP A 44 8.27 1.18 -16.00
N GLU A 45 8.40 1.79 -14.82
CA GLU A 45 7.73 1.33 -13.60
C GLU A 45 6.21 1.26 -13.78
N VAL A 46 5.60 2.33 -14.29
CA VAL A 46 4.14 2.39 -14.49
C VAL A 46 3.67 1.33 -15.49
N LYS A 47 4.41 1.07 -16.57
CA LYS A 47 4.11 0.01 -17.53
C LYS A 47 4.22 -1.38 -16.90
N THR A 48 5.31 -1.64 -16.17
CA THR A 48 5.55 -2.91 -15.47
C THR A 48 4.45 -3.20 -14.46
N LEU A 49 4.10 -2.21 -13.64
CA LEU A 49 3.05 -2.36 -12.64
C LEU A 49 1.65 -2.52 -13.29
N ALA A 50 1.39 -1.90 -14.44
CA ALA A 50 0.15 -2.14 -15.19
C ALA A 50 0.06 -3.57 -15.73
N PHE A 51 1.17 -4.14 -16.20
CA PHE A 51 1.27 -5.55 -16.57
C PHE A 51 0.99 -6.47 -15.37
N TRP A 52 1.62 -6.21 -14.23
CA TRP A 52 1.38 -6.99 -13.01
C TRP A 52 -0.08 -6.92 -12.55
N MET A 53 -0.74 -5.79 -12.73
CA MET A 53 -2.17 -5.67 -12.45
C MET A 53 -3.02 -6.56 -13.36
N THR A 54 -2.66 -6.73 -14.64
CA THR A 54 -3.32 -7.70 -15.53
C THR A 54 -3.16 -9.12 -14.99
N CYS A 55 -1.94 -9.53 -14.66
CA CYS A 55 -1.68 -10.85 -14.08
C CYS A 55 -2.44 -11.06 -12.76
N LYS A 56 -2.42 -10.06 -11.88
CA LYS A 56 -3.11 -10.09 -10.58
C LYS A 56 -4.62 -10.29 -10.74
N CYS A 57 -5.26 -9.54 -11.62
CA CYS A 57 -6.69 -9.67 -11.88
C CYS A 57 -7.02 -11.04 -12.51
N ALA A 58 -6.20 -11.52 -13.44
CA ALA A 58 -6.38 -12.80 -14.09
C ALA A 58 -6.27 -13.97 -13.11
N VAL A 59 -5.24 -13.99 -12.27
CA VAL A 59 -5.04 -15.04 -11.23
C VAL A 59 -6.19 -15.04 -10.23
N ALA A 60 -6.71 -13.86 -9.85
CA ALA A 60 -7.83 -13.74 -8.94
C ALA A 60 -9.20 -14.00 -9.62
N GLY A 61 -9.25 -14.30 -10.93
CA GLY A 61 -10.49 -14.52 -11.66
C GLY A 61 -11.38 -13.28 -11.76
N LEU A 62 -10.82 -12.08 -11.67
CA LEU A 62 -11.56 -10.83 -11.72
C LEU A 62 -11.79 -10.37 -13.15
N PRO A 63 -12.98 -9.83 -13.50
CA PRO A 63 -13.29 -9.36 -14.84
C PRO A 63 -12.71 -7.95 -15.10
N TYR A 64 -11.41 -7.79 -14.86
CA TYR A 64 -10.67 -6.54 -15.04
C TYR A 64 -9.36 -6.77 -15.80
N GLY A 65 -9.00 -5.80 -16.60
CA GLY A 65 -7.66 -5.70 -17.15
C GLY A 65 -6.67 -5.06 -16.20
N GLY A 66 -5.50 -4.67 -16.69
CA GLY A 66 -4.45 -4.03 -15.89
C GLY A 66 -4.25 -2.58 -16.24
N GLY A 67 -4.25 -1.73 -15.23
CA GLY A 67 -3.91 -0.33 -15.34
C GLY A 67 -3.02 0.13 -14.19
N LYS A 68 -2.24 1.18 -14.42
CA LYS A 68 -1.43 1.84 -13.39
C LYS A 68 -1.25 3.30 -13.73
N GLY A 69 -1.24 4.13 -12.69
CA GLY A 69 -0.91 5.54 -12.81
C GLY A 69 0.14 5.97 -11.80
N GLY A 70 0.69 7.14 -12.00
CA GLY A 70 1.59 7.75 -11.05
C GLY A 70 1.94 9.17 -11.40
N ILE A 71 2.37 9.93 -10.40
CA ILE A 71 2.87 11.30 -10.55
C ILE A 71 4.26 11.37 -9.91
N ILE A 72 5.20 12.00 -10.60
CA ILE A 72 6.52 12.30 -10.07
C ILE A 72 6.38 13.46 -9.09
N VAL A 73 6.29 13.15 -7.80
CA VAL A 73 6.08 14.16 -6.76
C VAL A 73 6.53 13.67 -5.39
N ASP A 74 7.10 14.55 -4.60
CA ASP A 74 7.35 14.35 -3.17
C ASP A 74 6.20 14.98 -2.38
N VAL A 75 5.28 14.17 -1.91
CA VAL A 75 4.07 14.64 -1.20
C VAL A 75 4.39 15.33 0.12
N THR A 76 5.57 15.07 0.72
CA THR A 76 5.97 15.70 1.98
C THR A 76 6.32 17.18 1.83
N LYS A 77 6.53 17.63 0.59
CA LYS A 77 6.83 19.04 0.24
C LYS A 77 5.60 19.83 -0.17
N LEU A 78 4.43 19.21 -0.19
CA LEU A 78 3.19 19.86 -0.59
C LEU A 78 2.29 20.08 0.63
N SER A 79 1.65 21.25 0.66
CA SER A 79 0.50 21.43 1.52
C SER A 79 -0.69 20.60 1.03
N GLU A 80 -1.65 20.35 1.91
CA GLU A 80 -2.87 19.62 1.54
C GLU A 80 -3.61 20.27 0.35
N ARG A 81 -3.66 21.59 0.30
CA ARG A 81 -4.28 22.34 -0.79
C ARG A 81 -3.54 22.15 -2.13
N GLU A 82 -2.22 22.10 -2.10
CA GLU A 82 -1.40 21.83 -3.29
C GLU A 82 -1.56 20.38 -3.75
N LEU A 83 -1.62 19.44 -2.82
CA LEU A 83 -1.85 18.02 -3.12
C LEU A 83 -3.25 17.80 -3.73
N GLU A 84 -4.28 18.48 -3.22
CA GLU A 84 -5.62 18.45 -3.81
C GLU A 84 -5.63 19.03 -5.22
N ALA A 85 -5.02 20.20 -5.42
CA ALA A 85 -4.94 20.84 -6.73
C ALA A 85 -4.20 19.97 -7.77
N LEU A 86 -3.09 19.33 -7.35
CA LEU A 86 -2.35 18.36 -8.17
C LEU A 86 -3.23 17.17 -8.56
N THR A 87 -3.94 16.62 -7.59
CA THR A 87 -4.82 15.46 -7.77
C THR A 87 -5.95 15.76 -8.75
N ARG A 88 -6.63 16.89 -8.59
CA ARG A 88 -7.69 17.33 -9.50
C ARG A 88 -7.15 17.63 -10.90
N GLY A 89 -6.00 18.28 -11.01
CA GLY A 89 -5.34 18.52 -12.28
C GLY A 89 -4.91 17.24 -13.01
N TYR A 90 -4.51 16.21 -12.29
CA TYR A 90 -4.23 14.89 -12.88
C TYR A 90 -5.49 14.26 -13.47
N ILE A 91 -6.61 14.27 -12.74
CA ILE A 91 -7.89 13.75 -13.23
C ILE A 91 -8.37 14.53 -14.45
N ASP A 92 -8.30 15.86 -14.44
CA ASP A 92 -8.64 16.70 -15.61
C ASP A 92 -7.92 16.23 -16.90
N LYS A 93 -6.63 15.87 -16.78
CA LYS A 93 -5.82 15.45 -17.94
C LYS A 93 -6.11 14.04 -18.42
N ILE A 94 -6.44 13.12 -17.52
CA ILE A 94 -6.68 11.71 -17.88
C ILE A 94 -8.18 11.35 -18.02
N ALA A 95 -9.09 12.26 -17.71
CA ALA A 95 -10.55 12.05 -17.78
C ALA A 95 -11.04 11.40 -19.10
N PRO A 96 -10.50 11.75 -20.29
CA PRO A 96 -10.96 11.13 -21.54
C PRO A 96 -10.69 9.62 -21.64
N VAL A 97 -9.67 9.11 -20.91
CA VAL A 97 -9.22 7.71 -21.01
C VAL A 97 -9.61 6.85 -19.83
N ILE A 98 -10.15 7.42 -18.76
CA ILE A 98 -10.59 6.71 -17.56
C ILE A 98 -12.11 6.62 -17.47
N GLY A 99 -12.64 5.84 -16.54
CA GLY A 99 -14.08 5.66 -16.30
C GLY A 99 -14.45 4.23 -15.96
N GLU A 100 -15.63 4.05 -15.41
CA GLU A 100 -16.12 2.75 -14.93
C GLU A 100 -16.01 1.61 -15.96
N LYS A 101 -16.22 1.93 -17.25
CA LYS A 101 -16.17 0.94 -18.35
C LYS A 101 -14.86 0.97 -19.14
N LYS A 102 -13.89 1.80 -18.76
CA LYS A 102 -12.62 1.99 -19.47
C LYS A 102 -11.43 1.63 -18.61
N ASP A 103 -11.25 2.37 -17.53
CA ASP A 103 -10.10 2.27 -16.65
C ASP A 103 -10.46 2.83 -15.27
N ILE A 104 -10.35 2.01 -14.24
CA ILE A 104 -10.78 2.29 -12.88
C ILE A 104 -9.56 2.49 -11.97
N PRO A 105 -9.26 3.74 -11.57
CA PRO A 105 -8.20 4.03 -10.61
C PRO A 105 -8.44 3.44 -9.22
N ALA A 106 -7.39 3.43 -8.40
CA ALA A 106 -7.41 2.96 -7.02
C ALA A 106 -6.27 3.61 -6.22
N PRO A 107 -6.23 3.50 -4.89
CA PRO A 107 -5.08 3.93 -4.09
C PRO A 107 -3.83 3.08 -4.35
N ASP A 108 -2.68 3.71 -4.17
CA ASP A 108 -1.37 3.10 -4.13
C ASP A 108 -0.45 3.90 -3.17
N MET A 109 0.86 3.77 -3.28
CA MET A 109 1.82 4.49 -2.45
C MET A 109 1.53 6.00 -2.44
N ASN A 110 1.46 6.56 -1.24
CA ASN A 110 1.19 7.98 -0.95
C ASN A 110 -0.14 8.51 -1.51
N THR A 111 -1.10 7.62 -1.79
CA THR A 111 -2.49 7.97 -2.04
C THR A 111 -3.41 7.21 -1.08
N ASN A 112 -4.56 7.79 -0.75
CA ASN A 112 -5.47 7.29 0.27
C ASN A 112 -6.93 7.58 -0.08
N ALA A 113 -7.85 7.22 0.80
CA ALA A 113 -9.28 7.39 0.59
C ALA A 113 -9.69 8.86 0.35
N LYS A 114 -9.04 9.81 1.02
CA LYS A 114 -9.28 11.24 0.83
C LYS A 114 -8.91 11.71 -0.58
N ILE A 115 -7.74 11.29 -1.06
CA ILE A 115 -7.26 11.59 -2.42
C ILE A 115 -8.20 10.95 -3.45
N MET A 116 -8.68 9.71 -3.20
CA MET A 116 -9.68 9.07 -4.07
C MET A 116 -10.99 9.86 -4.09
N GLY A 117 -11.39 10.46 -2.97
CA GLY A 117 -12.54 11.34 -2.89
C GLY A 117 -12.38 12.59 -3.77
N TRP A 118 -11.24 13.26 -3.74
CA TRP A 118 -10.96 14.40 -4.63
C TRP A 118 -10.97 14.00 -6.11
N MET A 119 -10.40 12.84 -6.44
CA MET A 119 -10.43 12.30 -7.80
C MET A 119 -11.86 12.05 -8.28
N MET A 120 -12.71 11.46 -7.41
CA MET A 120 -14.11 11.17 -7.75
C MET A 120 -14.92 12.45 -7.93
N ASP A 121 -14.75 13.42 -7.05
CA ASP A 121 -15.43 14.70 -7.13
C ASP A 121 -15.07 15.43 -8.43
N GLU A 122 -13.78 15.52 -8.78
CA GLU A 122 -13.35 16.18 -10.02
C GLU A 122 -13.86 15.43 -11.26
N TYR A 123 -13.78 14.12 -11.28
CA TYR A 123 -14.28 13.33 -12.41
C TYR A 123 -15.80 13.52 -12.58
N SER A 124 -16.56 13.44 -11.49
CA SER A 124 -18.02 13.62 -11.51
C SER A 124 -18.40 15.02 -12.03
N LYS A 125 -17.66 16.06 -11.59
CA LYS A 125 -17.83 17.43 -12.09
C LYS A 125 -17.58 17.54 -13.61
N LEU A 126 -16.51 16.89 -14.12
CA LEU A 126 -16.21 16.89 -15.55
C LEU A 126 -17.25 16.13 -16.38
N GLN A 127 -17.84 15.07 -15.82
CA GLN A 127 -18.92 14.29 -16.48
C GLN A 127 -20.31 14.94 -16.34
N GLY A 128 -20.46 15.92 -15.45
CA GLY A 128 -21.75 16.55 -15.16
C GLY A 128 -22.73 15.66 -14.39
N GLN A 129 -22.29 14.53 -13.84
CA GLN A 129 -23.07 13.60 -13.06
C GLN A 129 -22.23 12.87 -12.01
N PHE A 130 -22.86 12.33 -10.98
CA PHE A 130 -22.19 11.58 -9.94
C PHE A 130 -21.72 10.21 -10.46
N GLU A 131 -20.41 9.95 -10.41
CA GLU A 131 -19.74 8.78 -10.99
C GLU A 131 -18.98 7.96 -9.93
N PRO A 132 -19.67 7.31 -8.99
CA PRO A 132 -19.02 6.59 -7.89
C PRO A 132 -18.30 5.30 -8.35
N GLY A 133 -18.70 4.70 -9.46
CA GLY A 133 -18.11 3.48 -10.02
C GLY A 133 -16.74 3.70 -10.67
N PHE A 134 -16.39 4.93 -10.97
CA PHE A 134 -15.16 5.31 -11.65
C PHE A 134 -13.88 4.97 -10.86
N ILE A 135 -13.92 4.93 -9.51
CA ILE A 135 -12.75 4.76 -8.67
C ILE A 135 -13.04 3.89 -7.45
N THR A 136 -12.06 3.10 -7.00
CA THR A 136 -12.16 2.30 -5.77
C THR A 136 -11.23 2.83 -4.67
N GLY A 137 -11.47 2.39 -3.43
CA GLY A 137 -10.64 2.79 -2.28
C GLY A 137 -10.98 4.17 -1.70
N LYS A 138 -12.08 4.77 -2.12
CA LYS A 138 -12.67 5.97 -1.52
C LYS A 138 -13.33 5.64 -0.17
N ASP A 139 -13.65 6.67 0.59
CA ASP A 139 -14.32 6.54 1.88
C ASP A 139 -15.68 5.82 1.76
N LEU A 140 -16.12 5.16 2.85
CA LEU A 140 -17.40 4.46 2.90
C LEU A 140 -18.57 5.40 2.65
N SER A 141 -18.51 6.64 3.16
CA SER A 141 -19.52 7.67 2.96
C SER A 141 -19.69 8.08 1.49
N LEU A 142 -18.66 7.83 0.67
CA LEU A 142 -18.65 8.08 -0.77
C LEU A 142 -18.92 6.82 -1.60
N GLY A 143 -19.45 5.77 -0.98
CA GLY A 143 -19.71 4.48 -1.64
C GLY A 143 -18.49 3.57 -1.71
N GLY A 144 -17.54 3.71 -0.80
CA GLY A 144 -16.43 2.77 -0.61
C GLY A 144 -16.91 1.40 -0.12
N SER A 145 -16.06 0.38 -0.28
CA SER A 145 -16.36 -1.00 0.15
C SER A 145 -15.81 -1.28 1.54
N LEU A 146 -16.59 -1.96 2.37
CA LEU A 146 -16.14 -2.52 3.65
C LEU A 146 -14.98 -3.50 3.44
N GLY A 147 -14.06 -3.54 4.41
CA GLY A 147 -12.94 -4.48 4.42
C GLY A 147 -11.74 -4.06 3.56
N ARG A 148 -11.82 -2.99 2.76
CA ARG A 148 -10.71 -2.55 1.88
C ARG A 148 -9.43 -2.27 2.66
N THR A 149 -9.51 -1.68 3.85
CA THR A 149 -8.35 -1.31 4.67
C THR A 149 -7.52 -2.53 5.07
N ALA A 150 -8.18 -3.64 5.42
CA ALA A 150 -7.54 -4.89 5.82
C ALA A 150 -7.27 -5.84 4.65
N ALA A 151 -7.76 -5.56 3.43
CA ALA A 151 -7.82 -6.53 2.34
C ALA A 151 -6.46 -7.10 1.94
N THR A 152 -5.40 -6.28 1.91
CA THR A 152 -4.06 -6.74 1.55
C THR A 152 -3.50 -7.69 2.62
N GLY A 153 -3.54 -7.29 3.89
CA GLY A 153 -3.11 -8.15 5.00
C GLY A 153 -3.93 -9.44 5.08
N ARG A 154 -5.24 -9.39 4.81
CA ARG A 154 -6.09 -10.58 4.75
C ARG A 154 -5.64 -11.54 3.64
N GLY A 155 -5.32 -11.03 2.47
CA GLY A 155 -4.82 -11.84 1.36
C GLY A 155 -3.51 -12.55 1.72
N VAL A 156 -2.58 -11.85 2.33
CA VAL A 156 -1.30 -12.40 2.80
C VAL A 156 -1.53 -13.52 3.82
N VAL A 157 -2.38 -13.28 4.83
CA VAL A 157 -2.68 -14.31 5.85
C VAL A 157 -3.40 -15.52 5.23
N THR A 158 -4.36 -15.29 4.33
CA THR A 158 -5.05 -16.38 3.63
C THR A 158 -4.07 -17.27 2.85
N ALA A 159 -3.12 -16.66 2.12
CA ALA A 159 -2.09 -17.40 1.41
C ALA A 159 -1.16 -18.18 2.37
N ALA A 160 -0.82 -17.59 3.51
CA ALA A 160 -0.02 -18.27 4.55
C ALA A 160 -0.74 -19.47 5.16
N LEU A 161 -2.05 -19.39 5.41
CA LEU A 161 -2.88 -20.49 5.91
C LEU A 161 -2.86 -21.66 4.92
N GLU A 162 -3.03 -21.41 3.63
CA GLU A 162 -2.95 -22.47 2.62
C GLU A 162 -1.53 -23.04 2.48
N ALA A 163 -0.50 -22.21 2.58
CA ALA A 163 0.88 -22.68 2.56
C ALA A 163 1.22 -23.58 3.75
N LEU A 164 0.76 -23.24 4.97
CA LEU A 164 0.90 -24.11 6.16
C LEU A 164 0.19 -25.44 5.95
N LYS A 165 -1.02 -25.42 5.42
CA LYS A 165 -1.78 -26.65 5.11
C LYS A 165 -1.04 -27.55 4.12
N VAL A 166 -0.47 -26.98 3.04
CA VAL A 166 0.34 -27.75 2.08
C VAL A 166 1.58 -28.36 2.73
N LYS A 167 2.18 -27.65 3.69
CA LYS A 167 3.34 -28.14 4.47
C LYS A 167 2.96 -29.10 5.60
N GLY A 168 1.69 -29.32 5.87
CA GLY A 168 1.23 -30.15 7.00
C GLY A 168 1.53 -29.53 8.38
N LEU A 169 1.68 -28.22 8.45
CA LEU A 169 1.95 -27.48 9.69
C LEU A 169 0.67 -26.96 10.32
N ALA A 170 0.59 -27.00 11.66
CA ALA A 170 -0.54 -26.46 12.39
C ALA A 170 -0.50 -24.92 12.38
N VAL A 171 -1.66 -24.28 12.24
CA VAL A 171 -1.77 -22.80 12.29
C VAL A 171 -1.62 -22.33 13.74
N LYS A 172 -2.35 -22.95 14.67
CA LYS A 172 -2.35 -22.54 16.08
C LYS A 172 -0.97 -22.71 16.72
N GLY A 173 -0.37 -21.60 17.13
CA GLY A 173 0.97 -21.57 17.71
C GLY A 173 2.10 -21.49 16.68
N ALA A 174 1.82 -21.51 15.38
CA ALA A 174 2.82 -21.28 14.36
C ALA A 174 3.48 -19.90 14.60
N THR A 175 4.81 -19.89 14.61
CA THR A 175 5.58 -18.67 14.84
C THR A 175 5.66 -17.82 13.57
N CYS A 176 5.56 -16.50 13.72
CA CYS A 176 5.77 -15.62 12.57
C CYS A 176 6.52 -14.35 12.94
N ALA A 177 7.19 -13.79 11.91
CA ALA A 177 7.83 -12.49 11.94
C ALA A 177 7.22 -11.59 10.87
N VAL A 178 7.05 -10.30 11.17
CA VAL A 178 6.42 -9.33 10.26
C VAL A 178 7.38 -8.17 10.01
N GLN A 179 7.83 -8.03 8.78
CA GLN A 179 8.61 -6.88 8.37
C GLN A 179 7.68 -5.75 7.92
N GLY A 180 7.74 -4.62 8.62
CA GLY A 180 6.86 -3.49 8.39
C GLY A 180 5.61 -3.51 9.27
N PHE A 181 5.27 -2.37 9.89
CA PHE A 181 4.07 -2.20 10.70
C PHE A 181 3.20 -1.02 10.20
N GLY A 182 3.23 -0.80 8.88
CA GLY A 182 2.33 0.09 8.15
C GLY A 182 0.96 -0.55 7.91
N ASN A 183 0.24 -0.07 6.89
CA ASN A 183 -1.12 -0.60 6.62
C ASN A 183 -1.11 -2.12 6.37
N VAL A 184 -0.25 -2.64 5.51
CA VAL A 184 -0.21 -4.08 5.21
C VAL A 184 0.24 -4.88 6.43
N GLY A 185 1.40 -4.54 7.02
CA GLY A 185 1.98 -5.32 8.12
C GLY A 185 1.15 -5.31 9.39
N SER A 186 0.55 -4.18 9.77
CA SER A 186 -0.30 -4.11 10.96
C SER A 186 -1.57 -4.96 10.82
N TRP A 187 -2.20 -4.97 9.64
CA TRP A 187 -3.35 -5.85 9.39
C TRP A 187 -2.94 -7.32 9.23
N THR A 188 -1.79 -7.60 8.60
CA THR A 188 -1.24 -8.97 8.55
C THR A 188 -1.01 -9.49 9.97
N ALA A 189 -0.36 -8.71 10.84
CA ALA A 189 -0.12 -9.09 12.22
C ALA A 189 -1.42 -9.36 12.98
N LYS A 190 -2.40 -8.44 12.93
CA LYS A 190 -3.70 -8.62 13.61
C LYS A 190 -4.45 -9.85 13.13
N LEU A 191 -4.57 -10.02 11.82
CA LEU A 191 -5.31 -11.15 11.26
C LEU A 191 -4.59 -12.49 11.48
N ALA A 192 -3.25 -12.53 11.43
CA ALA A 192 -2.48 -13.72 11.79
C ALA A 192 -2.67 -14.08 13.29
N PHE A 193 -2.65 -13.07 14.16
CA PHE A 193 -2.91 -13.27 15.58
C PHE A 193 -4.32 -13.82 15.85
N ASP A 194 -5.34 -13.32 15.16
CA ASP A 194 -6.72 -13.81 15.26
C ASP A 194 -6.85 -15.28 14.80
N GLU A 195 -6.06 -15.71 13.82
CA GLU A 195 -5.96 -17.10 13.36
C GLU A 195 -5.14 -18.00 14.30
N GLY A 196 -4.49 -17.42 15.32
CA GLY A 196 -3.75 -18.13 16.34
C GLY A 196 -2.26 -18.28 16.08
N PHE A 197 -1.68 -17.49 15.19
CA PHE A 197 -0.22 -17.40 15.06
C PHE A 197 0.40 -16.74 16.30
N LYS A 198 1.64 -17.09 16.59
CA LYS A 198 2.47 -16.44 17.58
C LYS A 198 3.45 -15.51 16.88
N ILE A 199 3.21 -14.19 16.99
CA ILE A 199 4.05 -13.18 16.38
C ILE A 199 5.25 -12.92 17.28
N VAL A 200 6.46 -13.27 16.85
CA VAL A 200 7.66 -13.15 17.69
C VAL A 200 8.51 -11.93 17.37
N ALA A 201 8.46 -11.42 16.14
CA ALA A 201 9.22 -10.26 15.73
C ALA A 201 8.41 -9.34 14.81
N ILE A 202 8.57 -8.03 15.02
CA ILE A 202 7.96 -6.99 14.16
C ILE A 202 8.97 -5.87 13.94
N SER A 203 9.05 -5.34 12.72
CA SER A 203 9.83 -4.14 12.42
C SER A 203 9.00 -3.03 11.78
N ASP A 204 9.54 -1.82 11.86
CA ASP A 204 9.12 -0.67 11.06
C ASP A 204 10.34 0.04 10.43
N VAL A 205 10.15 1.26 9.92
CA VAL A 205 11.24 2.04 9.33
C VAL A 205 12.30 2.47 10.35
N PHE A 206 11.94 2.56 11.63
CA PHE A 206 12.80 3.07 12.71
C PHE A 206 13.56 1.97 13.45
N GLY A 207 13.03 0.74 13.48
CA GLY A 207 13.67 -0.36 14.19
C GLY A 207 12.83 -1.63 14.25
N ALA A 208 13.20 -2.53 15.16
CA ALA A 208 12.50 -3.78 15.34
C ALA A 208 12.43 -4.21 16.82
N ILE A 209 11.45 -5.04 17.11
CA ILE A 209 11.19 -5.61 18.44
C ILE A 209 10.98 -7.12 18.34
N TYR A 210 11.34 -7.81 19.42
CA TYR A 210 11.22 -9.27 19.55
C TYR A 210 10.66 -9.64 20.91
N ASN A 211 9.75 -10.63 20.92
CA ASN A 211 9.28 -11.28 22.14
C ASN A 211 9.01 -12.78 21.86
N GLU A 212 9.80 -13.66 22.46
CA GLU A 212 9.63 -15.11 22.34
C GLU A 212 8.26 -15.61 22.81
N ALA A 213 7.68 -14.93 23.82
CA ALA A 213 6.34 -15.29 24.33
C ALA A 213 5.21 -14.87 23.38
N GLY A 214 5.50 -14.02 22.41
CA GLY A 214 4.58 -13.45 21.44
C GLY A 214 4.28 -11.97 21.68
N ILE A 215 3.98 -11.26 20.62
CA ILE A 215 3.59 -9.84 20.62
C ILE A 215 2.11 -9.74 20.29
N ASP A 216 1.34 -9.05 21.12
CA ASP A 216 -0.05 -8.70 20.83
C ASP A 216 -0.09 -7.51 19.85
N PRO A 217 -0.53 -7.71 18.60
CA PRO A 217 -0.50 -6.66 17.58
C PRO A 217 -1.57 -5.57 17.81
N TYR A 218 -2.60 -5.85 18.59
CA TYR A 218 -3.62 -4.85 18.95
C TYR A 218 -3.06 -3.86 19.96
N LYS A 219 -2.45 -4.35 21.05
CA LYS A 219 -1.75 -3.50 22.03
C LYS A 219 -0.61 -2.72 21.39
N LEU A 220 0.16 -3.37 20.50
CA LEU A 220 1.22 -2.70 19.75
C LEU A 220 0.67 -1.59 18.87
N ALA A 221 -0.47 -1.79 18.21
CA ALA A 221 -1.12 -0.77 17.40
C ALA A 221 -1.60 0.43 18.23
N GLU A 222 -2.14 0.19 19.43
CA GLU A 222 -2.49 1.25 20.38
C GLU A 222 -1.25 2.04 20.82
N TYR A 223 -0.17 1.35 21.15
CA TYR A 223 1.10 1.97 21.49
C TYR A 223 1.64 2.85 20.35
N THR A 224 1.67 2.33 19.11
CA THR A 224 2.16 3.08 17.96
C THR A 224 1.28 4.28 17.61
N ALA A 225 -0.03 4.18 17.81
CA ALA A 225 -0.96 5.28 17.61
C ALA A 225 -0.77 6.42 18.64
N ALA A 226 -0.41 6.09 19.89
CA ALA A 226 -0.16 7.03 20.94
C ALA A 226 1.26 7.66 20.92
N ASN A 227 2.17 7.09 20.13
CA ASN A 227 3.55 7.53 20.02
C ASN A 227 3.70 8.58 18.90
N GLU A 228 4.34 9.71 19.17
CA GLU A 228 4.54 10.80 18.20
C GLU A 228 5.24 10.35 16.91
N LYS A 229 6.14 9.36 16.99
CA LYS A 229 6.85 8.80 15.84
C LYS A 229 6.10 7.66 15.15
N HIS A 230 4.97 7.22 15.71
CA HIS A 230 4.21 6.07 15.22
C HIS A 230 5.09 4.83 14.97
N THR A 231 5.99 4.53 15.91
CA THR A 231 7.00 3.47 15.80
C THR A 231 6.76 2.33 16.79
N VAL A 232 7.18 1.11 16.40
CA VAL A 232 7.20 -0.06 17.30
C VAL A 232 8.32 0.00 18.33
N VAL A 233 9.33 0.84 18.09
CA VAL A 233 10.50 0.98 18.98
C VAL A 233 10.10 1.54 20.32
N GLY A 234 10.59 0.90 21.41
CA GLY A 234 10.28 1.31 22.79
C GLY A 234 9.03 0.65 23.38
N TYR A 235 8.38 -0.26 22.64
CA TYR A 235 7.28 -1.06 23.20
C TYR A 235 7.75 -1.93 24.37
N ALA A 236 7.14 -1.73 25.55
CA ALA A 236 7.64 -2.27 26.82
C ALA A 236 7.56 -3.80 26.92
N GLU A 237 6.63 -4.45 26.20
CA GLU A 237 6.43 -5.91 26.23
C GLU A 237 7.38 -6.66 25.28
N ALA A 238 8.34 -5.98 24.60
CA ALA A 238 9.27 -6.61 23.69
C ALA A 238 10.66 -5.96 23.78
N LYS A 239 11.71 -6.74 23.49
CA LYS A 239 13.09 -6.24 23.45
C LYS A 239 13.43 -5.69 22.07
N PRO A 240 14.24 -4.64 21.95
CA PRO A 240 14.74 -4.18 20.67
C PRO A 240 15.72 -5.19 20.08
N ILE A 241 15.65 -5.36 18.76
CA ILE A 241 16.59 -6.16 17.95
C ILE A 241 17.03 -5.36 16.74
N ASP A 242 18.07 -5.83 16.05
CA ASP A 242 18.45 -5.28 14.76
C ASP A 242 17.31 -5.50 13.73
N LYS A 243 16.99 -4.48 12.96
CA LYS A 243 15.92 -4.51 11.96
C LYS A 243 16.14 -5.60 10.90
N ALA A 244 17.39 -5.85 10.51
CA ALA A 244 17.72 -6.89 9.55
C ALA A 244 17.40 -8.30 10.07
N MET A 245 17.49 -8.51 11.39
CA MET A 245 17.22 -9.82 12.00
C MET A 245 15.77 -10.28 11.87
N VAL A 246 14.81 -9.37 11.68
CA VAL A 246 13.40 -9.77 11.51
C VAL A 246 13.19 -10.67 10.29
N LEU A 247 13.97 -10.45 9.23
CA LEU A 247 13.94 -11.33 8.04
C LEU A 247 14.64 -12.67 8.29
N GLU A 248 15.61 -12.68 9.19
CA GLU A 248 16.48 -13.85 9.47
C GLU A 248 15.99 -14.66 10.67
N GLU A 249 14.91 -14.25 11.35
CA GLU A 249 14.33 -14.98 12.48
C GLU A 249 13.87 -16.37 12.06
N LYS A 250 14.18 -17.36 12.91
CA LYS A 250 13.74 -18.74 12.70
C LYS A 250 12.26 -18.87 13.07
N VAL A 251 11.41 -18.79 12.08
CA VAL A 251 9.95 -18.83 12.23
C VAL A 251 9.31 -19.77 11.20
N ASP A 252 8.07 -20.17 11.46
CA ASP A 252 7.30 -20.95 10.50
C ASP A 252 6.91 -20.09 9.30
N VAL A 253 6.52 -18.84 9.53
CA VAL A 253 6.11 -17.90 8.46
C VAL A 253 6.78 -16.56 8.62
N LEU A 254 7.43 -16.09 7.57
CA LEU A 254 7.91 -14.70 7.43
C LEU A 254 6.94 -13.91 6.55
N PHE A 255 6.54 -12.74 7.01
CA PHE A 255 5.70 -11.79 6.30
C PHE A 255 6.47 -10.52 5.92
N PRO A 256 7.10 -10.44 4.73
CA PRO A 256 7.66 -9.20 4.21
C PRO A 256 6.52 -8.25 3.80
N CYS A 257 6.24 -7.24 4.61
CA CYS A 257 5.14 -6.28 4.41
C CYS A 257 5.66 -4.83 4.28
N ALA A 258 6.89 -4.68 3.78
CA ALA A 258 7.57 -3.39 3.61
C ALA A 258 7.78 -3.06 2.13
N MET A 259 8.93 -2.45 1.80
CA MET A 259 9.30 -2.12 0.42
C MET A 259 9.87 -3.36 -0.28
N GLU A 260 9.88 -3.33 -1.59
CA GLU A 260 10.54 -4.32 -2.45
C GLU A 260 12.06 -4.42 -2.19
N ASN A 261 12.68 -5.50 -2.69
CA ASN A 261 14.13 -5.75 -2.61
C ASN A 261 14.69 -5.86 -1.18
N GLN A 262 13.91 -6.39 -0.25
CA GLN A 262 14.39 -6.62 1.12
C GLN A 262 15.12 -7.96 1.26
N ILE A 263 14.75 -8.96 0.50
CA ILE A 263 15.46 -10.24 0.38
C ILE A 263 16.28 -10.18 -0.90
N THR A 264 17.60 -10.27 -0.76
CA THR A 264 18.57 -10.15 -1.86
C THR A 264 19.59 -11.28 -1.77
N GLY A 265 20.49 -11.38 -2.75
CA GLY A 265 21.60 -12.34 -2.69
C GLY A 265 22.53 -12.17 -1.48
N GLU A 266 22.47 -11.02 -0.80
CA GLU A 266 23.29 -10.77 0.38
C GLU A 266 22.74 -11.39 1.67
N ASN A 267 21.42 -11.60 1.76
CA ASN A 267 20.78 -12.13 2.98
C ASN A 267 19.94 -13.38 2.76
N ALA A 268 19.70 -13.79 1.52
CA ALA A 268 18.83 -14.94 1.20
C ALA A 268 19.29 -16.23 1.91
N ASP A 269 20.60 -16.49 2.00
CA ASP A 269 21.16 -17.67 2.65
C ASP A 269 20.96 -17.67 4.18
N ARG A 270 20.62 -16.53 4.79
CA ARG A 270 20.36 -16.40 6.22
C ARG A 270 18.89 -16.46 6.60
N ILE A 271 17.99 -16.48 5.60
CA ILE A 271 16.55 -16.60 5.85
C ILE A 271 16.25 -18.01 6.36
N GLN A 272 15.66 -18.10 7.55
CA GLN A 272 15.39 -19.37 8.25
C GLN A 272 13.89 -19.70 8.32
N ALA A 273 13.05 -18.88 7.73
CA ALA A 273 11.61 -19.12 7.70
C ALA A 273 11.26 -20.32 6.80
N THR A 274 10.33 -21.14 7.26
CA THR A 274 9.83 -22.29 6.46
C THR A 274 8.98 -21.84 5.28
N ILE A 275 8.23 -20.75 5.46
CA ILE A 275 7.35 -20.13 4.47
C ILE A 275 7.63 -18.64 4.44
N ILE A 276 7.72 -18.08 3.25
CA ILE A 276 7.73 -16.64 3.02
C ILE A 276 6.42 -16.30 2.30
N CYS A 277 5.67 -15.34 2.85
CA CYS A 277 4.39 -14.94 2.29
C CYS A 277 4.29 -13.41 2.23
N GLU A 278 4.28 -12.86 1.03
CA GLU A 278 4.29 -11.44 0.73
C GLU A 278 2.92 -10.96 0.19
#